data_7860bf67621d9ff960342c7ae2438d47
#
_entry.id   7860bf67621d9ff960342c7ae2438d47
#
_cell.length_a   1.000
_cell.length_b   1.000
_cell.length_c   1.000
_cell.angle_alpha   90.00
_cell.angle_beta   90.00
_cell.angle_gamma   90.00
#
_symmetry.space_group_name_H-M   'P 1'
#
loop_
_entity.id
_entity.type
_entity.pdbx_description
1 polymer ?
#
loop_
_entity_poly.entity_id
_entity_poly.type
_entity_poly.pdbx_seq_one_letter_code
_entity_poly.pdbx_strand_id
1 'polypeptide(L)'
;MKIFGLIKLDEYKRAHANVRGALDQWQLEVERSHWSGPQDVKSRYPSASILSDNKVIFNIKGNKYRVVVKAKYEKGIVFIEWVGTHAEYSKQNFQ
;
A
#
# COMPACT_ATOMS: atom_id res chain seq x y z
N MET A 1 4.04 2.36 -11.49
CA MET A 1 4.43 1.04 -10.98
C MET A 1 3.39 0.00 -11.36
N LYS A 2 3.81 -1.22 -11.65
CA LYS A 2 2.89 -2.33 -11.89
C LYS A 2 2.56 -3.01 -10.56
N ILE A 3 1.28 -3.21 -10.28
CA ILE A 3 0.84 -3.78 -9.00
C ILE A 3 0.49 -5.25 -9.17
N PHE A 4 1.09 -6.09 -8.33
CA PHE A 4 0.75 -7.52 -8.19
C PHE A 4 0.05 -7.74 -6.86
N GLY A 5 -0.81 -8.76 -6.79
CA GLY A 5 -1.57 -9.05 -5.59
C GLY A 5 -2.88 -8.29 -5.51
N LEU A 6 -3.40 -7.81 -6.64
CA LEU A 6 -4.65 -7.06 -6.68
C LEU A 6 -5.85 -7.85 -6.16
N ILE A 7 -5.78 -9.19 -6.17
CA ILE A 7 -6.85 -10.02 -5.62
C ILE A 7 -7.10 -9.70 -4.15
N LYS A 8 -6.03 -9.52 -3.37
CA LYS A 8 -6.15 -9.17 -1.95
C LYS A 8 -6.87 -7.85 -1.76
N LEU A 9 -6.53 -6.87 -2.61
CA LEU A 9 -7.13 -5.54 -2.57
C LEU A 9 -8.61 -5.61 -2.95
N ASP A 10 -8.91 -6.32 -4.03
CA ASP A 10 -10.29 -6.44 -4.53
C ASP A 10 -11.20 -7.16 -3.53
N GLU A 11 -10.70 -8.20 -2.90
CA GLU A 11 -11.46 -8.91 -1.87
C GLU A 11 -11.78 -7.99 -0.69
N TYR A 12 -10.79 -7.22 -0.27
CA TYR A 12 -10.99 -6.28 0.83
C TYR A 12 -12.00 -5.20 0.48
N LYS A 13 -11.93 -4.65 -0.74
CA LYS A 13 -12.88 -3.65 -1.23
C LYS A 13 -14.31 -4.17 -1.21
N ARG A 14 -14.51 -5.44 -1.60
CA ARG A 14 -15.84 -6.05 -1.61
C ARG A 14 -16.42 -6.19 -0.20
N ALA A 15 -15.57 -6.55 0.75
CA ALA A 15 -15.99 -6.74 2.14
C ALA A 15 -16.15 -5.42 2.89
N HIS A 16 -15.49 -4.34 2.43
CA HIS A 16 -15.43 -3.06 3.15
C HIS A 16 -15.69 -1.91 2.18
N ALA A 17 -16.98 -1.73 1.83
CA ALA A 17 -17.38 -0.73 0.83
C ALA A 17 -16.99 0.70 1.21
N ASN A 18 -16.91 0.99 2.51
CA ASN A 18 -16.57 2.34 2.99
C ASN A 18 -15.14 2.77 2.68
N VAL A 19 -14.24 1.84 2.35
CA VAL A 19 -12.84 2.16 2.01
C VAL A 19 -12.54 1.98 0.53
N ARG A 20 -13.53 1.51 -0.24
CA ARG A 20 -13.32 1.20 -1.66
C ARG A 20 -12.78 2.40 -2.44
N GLY A 21 -13.40 3.56 -2.29
CA GLY A 21 -12.98 4.75 -3.04
C GLY A 21 -11.55 5.16 -2.73
N ALA A 22 -11.17 5.12 -1.45
CA ALA A 22 -9.81 5.47 -1.05
C ALA A 22 -8.78 4.47 -1.59
N LEU A 23 -9.12 3.18 -1.62
CA LEU A 23 -8.24 2.15 -2.16
C LEU A 23 -8.13 2.25 -3.69
N ASP A 24 -9.24 2.55 -4.37
CA ASP A 24 -9.22 2.77 -5.82
C ASP A 24 -8.33 3.95 -6.18
N GLN A 25 -8.40 5.03 -5.41
CA GLN A 25 -7.56 6.21 -5.64
C GLN A 25 -6.09 5.89 -5.41
N TRP A 26 -5.77 5.16 -4.34
CA TRP A 26 -4.40 4.74 -4.04
C TRP A 26 -3.85 3.87 -5.18
N GLN A 27 -4.64 2.90 -5.64
CA GLN A 27 -4.24 2.01 -6.72
C GLN A 27 -3.90 2.79 -7.99
N LEU A 28 -4.79 3.72 -8.37
CA LEU A 28 -4.61 4.53 -9.57
C LEU A 28 -3.33 5.36 -9.47
N GLU A 29 -3.10 6.00 -8.32
CA GLU A 29 -1.90 6.83 -8.12
C GLU A 29 -0.63 6.00 -8.20
N VAL A 30 -0.63 4.82 -7.59
CA VAL A 30 0.55 3.94 -7.63
C VAL A 30 0.82 3.46 -9.05
N GLU A 31 -0.23 3.09 -9.78
CA GLU A 31 -0.08 2.63 -11.16
C GLU A 31 0.51 3.70 -12.08
N ARG A 32 0.23 4.97 -11.79
CA ARG A 32 0.76 6.11 -12.55
C ARG A 32 2.13 6.58 -12.08
N SER A 33 2.63 6.06 -10.96
CA SER A 33 3.89 6.49 -10.38
C SER A 33 5.06 5.77 -11.02
N HIS A 34 6.24 6.42 -10.96
CA HIS A 34 7.51 5.86 -11.41
C HIS A 34 8.54 6.08 -10.30
N TRP A 35 8.45 5.26 -9.26
CA TRP A 35 9.34 5.39 -8.11
C TRP A 35 10.69 4.74 -8.39
N SER A 36 11.75 5.51 -8.16
CA SER A 36 13.13 5.02 -8.28
C SER A 36 13.68 4.52 -6.95
N GLY A 37 13.05 4.88 -5.85
CA GLY A 37 13.47 4.48 -4.52
C GLY A 37 12.47 4.95 -3.47
N PRO A 38 12.72 4.65 -2.19
CA PRO A 38 11.80 4.99 -1.11
C PRO A 38 11.59 6.48 -0.94
N GLN A 39 12.55 7.32 -1.35
CA GLN A 39 12.39 8.77 -1.25
C GLN A 39 11.23 9.27 -2.09
N ASP A 40 11.03 8.70 -3.28
CA ASP A 40 9.91 9.08 -4.15
C ASP A 40 8.59 8.74 -3.49
N VAL A 41 8.52 7.61 -2.81
CA VAL A 41 7.33 7.20 -2.06
C VAL A 41 7.04 8.20 -0.94
N LYS A 42 8.06 8.55 -0.15
CA LYS A 42 7.89 9.49 0.98
C LYS A 42 7.49 10.88 0.52
N SER A 43 7.97 11.33 -0.64
CA SER A 43 7.59 12.63 -1.18
C SER A 43 6.11 12.70 -1.48
N ARG A 44 5.54 11.63 -2.05
CA ARG A 44 4.12 11.59 -2.40
C ARG A 44 3.24 11.21 -1.20
N TYR A 45 3.76 10.34 -0.31
CA TYR A 45 3.04 9.84 0.86
C TYR A 45 3.87 10.06 2.11
N PRO A 46 3.87 11.29 2.67
CA PRO A 46 4.72 11.59 3.82
C PRO A 46 4.44 10.72 5.05
N SER A 47 3.21 10.21 5.19
CA SER A 47 2.85 9.37 6.33
C SER A 47 3.22 7.90 6.13
N ALA A 48 3.71 7.52 4.94
CA ALA A 48 4.11 6.14 4.68
C ALA A 48 5.31 5.76 5.54
N SER A 49 5.34 4.51 5.99
CA SER A 49 6.48 3.97 6.73
C SER A 49 7.32 3.11 5.79
N ILE A 50 8.61 3.38 5.77
CA ILE A 50 9.56 2.60 4.99
C ILE A 50 10.25 1.63 5.95
N LEU A 51 10.04 0.34 5.72
CA LEU A 51 10.63 -0.72 6.54
C LEU A 51 11.80 -1.36 5.79
N SER A 52 12.54 -2.22 6.50
CA SER A 52 13.60 -3.00 5.89
C SER A 52 13.02 -3.92 4.81
N ASP A 53 13.89 -4.45 3.95
CA ASP A 53 13.53 -5.42 2.92
C ASP A 53 12.52 -4.84 1.90
N ASN A 54 12.63 -3.54 1.64
CA ASN A 54 11.80 -2.82 0.64
C ASN A 54 10.30 -2.85 0.94
N LYS A 55 9.93 -3.00 2.19
CA LYS A 55 8.52 -2.95 2.58
C LYS A 55 8.09 -1.50 2.82
N VAL A 56 6.87 -1.21 2.39
CA VAL A 56 6.27 0.12 2.58
C VAL A 56 4.86 -0.07 3.13
N ILE A 57 4.52 0.73 4.14
CA ILE A 57 3.18 0.73 4.73
C ILE A 57 2.54 2.06 4.39
N PHE A 58 1.41 2.00 3.69
CA PHE A 58 0.62 3.18 3.35
C PHE A 58 -0.56 3.32 4.31
N ASN A 59 -0.78 4.54 4.79
CA ASN A 59 -1.97 4.86 5.55
C ASN A 59 -3.06 5.29 4.58
N ILE A 60 -4.23 4.70 4.69
CA ILE A 60 -5.36 4.94 3.80
C ILE A 60 -6.51 5.52 4.61
N LYS A 61 -7.16 6.54 4.05
CA LYS A 61 -8.31 7.21 4.69
C LYS A 61 -7.92 7.72 6.08
N GLY A 62 -6.91 8.59 6.11
CA GLY A 62 -6.28 9.01 7.34
C GLY A 62 -5.50 7.85 7.94
N ASN A 63 -5.76 7.51 9.17
CA ASN A 63 -5.08 6.41 9.85
C ASN A 63 -5.97 5.19 10.06
N LYS A 64 -7.10 5.10 9.36
CA LYS A 64 -8.07 4.05 9.61
C LYS A 64 -7.68 2.71 9.00
N TYR A 65 -7.03 2.75 7.83
CA TYR A 65 -6.66 1.53 7.08
C TYR A 65 -5.21 1.58 6.67
N ARG A 66 -4.63 0.41 6.43
CA ARG A 66 -3.24 0.29 5.98
C ARG A 66 -3.09 -0.72 4.87
N VAL A 67 -2.20 -0.40 3.91
CA VAL A 67 -1.79 -1.32 2.85
C VAL A 67 -0.30 -1.55 3.01
N VAL A 68 0.10 -2.81 3.09
CA VAL A 68 1.51 -3.19 3.18
C VAL A 68 1.93 -3.77 1.83
N VAL A 69 2.99 -3.22 1.28
CA VAL A 69 3.52 -3.68 0.00
C VAL A 69 5.01 -3.98 0.12
N LYS A 70 5.51 -4.74 -0.85
CA LYS A 70 6.94 -4.87 -1.10
C LYS A 70 7.22 -4.24 -2.45
N ALA A 71 8.14 -3.28 -2.49
CA ALA A 71 8.45 -2.54 -3.72
C ALA A 71 9.76 -3.04 -4.31
N LYS A 72 9.77 -3.26 -5.63
CA LYS A 72 10.97 -3.55 -6.39
C LYS A 72 11.16 -2.41 -7.37
N TYR A 73 11.86 -1.39 -6.92
CA TYR A 73 11.99 -0.12 -7.65
C TYR A 73 12.64 -0.31 -9.01
N GLU A 74 13.70 -1.09 -9.09
CA GLU A 74 14.44 -1.30 -10.33
C GLU A 74 13.60 -2.03 -11.39
N LYS A 75 12.56 -2.74 -10.97
CA LYS A 75 11.66 -3.45 -11.89
C LYS A 75 10.34 -2.72 -12.10
N GLY A 76 10.11 -1.64 -11.37
CA GLY A 76 8.85 -0.89 -11.46
C GLY A 76 7.65 -1.68 -10.95
N ILE A 77 7.83 -2.49 -9.92
CA ILE A 77 6.81 -3.43 -9.42
C ILE A 77 6.54 -3.18 -7.95
N VAL A 78 5.27 -3.33 -7.57
CA VAL A 78 4.81 -3.29 -6.18
C VAL A 78 3.96 -4.54 -5.95
N PHE A 79 4.28 -5.30 -4.89
CA PHE A 79 3.49 -6.47 -4.48
C PHE A 79 2.67 -6.12 -3.25
N ILE A 80 1.35 -6.32 -3.32
CA ILE A 80 0.48 -6.13 -2.16
C ILE A 80 0.61 -7.36 -1.27
N GLU A 81 1.07 -7.16 -0.03
CA GLU A 81 1.23 -8.24 0.93
C GLU A 81 0.05 -8.34 1.88
N TRP A 82 -0.54 -7.18 2.24
CA TRP A 82 -1.60 -7.16 3.24
C TRP A 82 -2.40 -5.88 3.15
N VAL A 83 -3.68 -5.94 3.46
CA VAL A 83 -4.57 -4.80 3.60
C VAL A 83 -5.52 -5.04 4.76
N GLY A 84 -5.78 -4.01 5.55
CA GLY A 84 -6.69 -4.13 6.69
C GLY A 84 -6.80 -2.82 7.44
N THR A 85 -7.48 -2.88 8.60
CA THR A 85 -7.60 -1.71 9.48
C THR A 85 -6.34 -1.51 10.28
N HIS A 86 -6.18 -0.30 10.84
CA HIS A 86 -5.08 0.00 11.75
C HIS A 86 -5.07 -0.97 12.94
N ALA A 87 -6.25 -1.28 13.49
CA ALA A 87 -6.36 -2.21 14.62
C ALA A 87 -5.90 -3.61 14.24
N GLU A 88 -6.29 -4.08 13.05
CA GLU A 88 -5.85 -5.38 12.54
C GLU A 88 -4.34 -5.40 12.32
N TYR A 89 -3.79 -4.30 11.77
CA TYR A 89 -2.35 -4.18 11.55
C TYR A 89 -1.57 -4.31 12.86
N SER A 90 -2.08 -3.73 13.95
CA SER A 90 -1.41 -3.75 15.24
C SER A 90 -1.22 -5.16 15.78
N LYS A 91 -1.98 -6.13 15.28
CA LYS A 91 -1.87 -7.54 15.67
C LYS A 91 -0.93 -8.34 14.77
N GLN A 92 -0.40 -7.72 13.72
CA GLN A 92 0.50 -8.37 12.78
C GLN A 92 1.95 -8.04 13.11
N ASN A 93 2.85 -8.87 12.59
CA ASN A 93 4.28 -8.62 12.74
C ASN A 93 4.90 -8.65 11.33
N PHE A 94 5.20 -7.45 10.79
CA PHE A 94 5.76 -7.31 9.45
C PHE A 94 7.27 -7.05 9.45
N GLN A 95 7.90 -7.04 10.61
CA GLN A 95 9.34 -6.82 10.70
C GLN A 95 10.11 -8.14 10.92
#